data_0df57b008b85fd49639926ca000536f6
#
_entry.id   0df57b008b85fd49639926ca000536f6
#
_cell.length_a   1.000
_cell.length_b   1.000
_cell.length_c   1.000
_cell.angle_alpha   90.00
_cell.angle_beta   90.00
_cell.angle_gamma   90.00
#
_symmetry.space_group_name_H-M   'P 1'
#
loop_
_entity.id
_entity.type
_entity.pdbx_description
1 polymer ?
#
loop_
_entity_poly.entity_id
_entity_poly.type
_entity_poly.pdbx_seq_one_letter_code
_entity_poly.pdbx_strand_id
1 'polypeptide(L)'
;GAVFGALTAMFTQGSTWLACLNVMRSGFSIKSGIFLVDKLLNRGGISSMYNVMMIMIFAMGLGAALDRMGVLANLIGGLIKKVNSVFKLVGVTMLVSYISGAIGCTMSMAHVVTGKLMAPIYREKGVDPHVLSRTMEDCGTLGGTLMPWHTNAVYFSGTLGVLYGEYIPWVFLCYIVPILSLIAAAVGFAIWYVDPETGERIPKEEAPITKERLGKI
;
A
#
# COMPACT_ATOMS: atom_id res chain seq x y z
N GLY A 1 5.61 6.46 21.06
CA GLY A 1 4.26 6.91 21.51
C GLY A 1 3.86 6.29 22.85
N ALA A 2 3.66 4.95 22.92
CA ALA A 2 3.10 4.28 24.10
C ALA A 2 3.91 4.47 25.38
N VAL A 3 5.24 4.31 25.32
CA VAL A 3 6.12 4.55 26.49
C VAL A 3 6.09 5.99 26.94
N PHE A 4 6.14 6.94 25.99
CA PHE A 4 6.05 8.35 26.29
C PHE A 4 4.70 8.73 26.92
N GLY A 5 3.59 8.18 26.39
CA GLY A 5 2.26 8.34 26.97
C GLY A 5 2.15 7.79 28.39
N ALA A 6 2.75 6.62 28.67
CA ALA A 6 2.80 6.05 30.01
C ALA A 6 3.58 6.94 30.99
N LEU A 7 4.75 7.45 30.58
CA LEU A 7 5.52 8.39 31.37
C LEU A 7 4.74 9.67 31.68
N THR A 8 4.10 10.25 30.65
CA THR A 8 3.25 11.44 30.84
C THR A 8 2.13 11.18 31.85
N ALA A 9 1.43 10.05 31.75
CA ALA A 9 0.38 9.67 32.69
C ALA A 9 0.90 9.51 34.12
N MET A 10 2.11 8.97 34.28
CA MET A 10 2.75 8.87 35.61
C MET A 10 3.07 10.23 36.20
N PHE A 11 3.59 11.17 35.39
CA PHE A 11 3.98 12.50 35.88
C PHE A 11 2.81 13.44 36.08
N THR A 12 1.79 13.39 35.19
CA THR A 12 0.69 14.34 35.21
C THR A 12 -0.54 13.86 35.99
N GLN A 13 -0.77 12.54 36.02
CA GLN A 13 -1.97 11.95 36.64
C GLN A 13 -1.63 11.08 37.86
N GLY A 14 -0.35 10.94 38.22
CA GLY A 14 0.06 10.13 39.34
C GLY A 14 -0.20 8.62 39.13
N SER A 15 -0.35 8.18 37.89
CA SER A 15 -0.64 6.77 37.55
C SER A 15 0.54 5.88 37.90
N THR A 16 0.29 4.69 38.42
CA THR A 16 1.34 3.70 38.65
C THR A 16 1.76 3.03 37.36
N TRP A 17 3.00 2.56 37.28
CA TRP A 17 3.51 1.80 36.12
C TRP A 17 2.62 0.60 35.78
N LEU A 18 2.17 -0.14 36.80
CA LEU A 18 1.26 -1.28 36.63
C LEU A 18 -0.08 -0.87 36.02
N ALA A 19 -0.64 0.28 36.43
CA ALA A 19 -1.87 0.80 35.85
C ALA A 19 -1.67 1.15 34.37
N CYS A 20 -0.55 1.77 34.00
CA CYS A 20 -0.22 2.07 32.61
C CYS A 20 -0.09 0.79 31.77
N LEU A 21 0.59 -0.24 32.28
CA LEU A 21 0.72 -1.55 31.62
C LEU A 21 -0.63 -2.25 31.44
N ASN A 22 -1.51 -2.19 32.43
CA ASN A 22 -2.85 -2.76 32.33
C ASN A 22 -3.69 -2.04 31.26
N VAL A 23 -3.62 -0.70 31.22
CA VAL A 23 -4.30 0.06 30.15
C VAL A 23 -3.73 -0.26 28.78
N MET A 24 -2.43 -0.41 28.62
CA MET A 24 -1.82 -0.85 27.35
C MET A 24 -2.29 -2.24 26.94
N ARG A 25 -2.45 -3.16 27.89
CA ARG A 25 -2.90 -4.53 27.63
C ARG A 25 -4.39 -4.61 27.30
N SER A 26 -5.26 -4.07 28.17
CA SER A 26 -6.72 -4.28 28.12
C SER A 26 -7.48 -3.08 27.60
N GLY A 27 -6.81 -1.94 27.40
CA GLY A 27 -7.42 -0.70 26.93
C GLY A 27 -7.85 0.21 28.05
N PHE A 28 -8.26 1.41 27.66
CA PHE A 28 -8.81 2.43 28.54
C PHE A 28 -10.32 2.45 28.41
N SER A 29 -11.02 2.62 29.53
CA SER A 29 -12.48 2.72 29.57
C SER A 29 -12.90 3.91 30.46
N ILE A 30 -13.73 4.75 29.91
CA ILE A 30 -14.32 5.92 30.59
C ILE A 30 -15.82 5.99 30.29
N LYS A 31 -16.57 6.55 31.22
CA LYS A 31 -17.99 6.90 31.04
C LYS A 31 -18.12 8.41 31.18
N SER A 32 -17.97 9.13 30.08
CA SER A 32 -18.08 10.58 30.03
C SER A 32 -19.53 11.06 29.92
N GLY A 33 -20.48 10.16 29.60
CA GLY A 33 -21.85 10.51 29.28
C GLY A 33 -22.08 11.06 27.87
N ILE A 34 -21.01 11.25 27.10
CA ILE A 34 -21.08 11.72 25.71
C ILE A 34 -20.78 10.51 24.81
N PHE A 35 -21.78 10.02 24.10
CA PHE A 35 -21.70 8.80 23.27
C PHE A 35 -20.48 8.80 22.32
N LEU A 36 -20.20 9.94 21.67
CA LEU A 36 -19.09 10.04 20.71
C LEU A 36 -17.73 9.92 21.41
N VAL A 37 -17.57 10.56 22.57
CA VAL A 37 -16.35 10.51 23.38
C VAL A 37 -16.13 9.10 23.91
N ASP A 38 -17.17 8.49 24.47
CA ASP A 38 -17.08 7.11 24.99
C ASP A 38 -16.75 6.12 23.86
N LYS A 39 -17.34 6.27 22.68
CA LYS A 39 -17.05 5.42 21.52
C LYS A 39 -15.62 5.57 21.01
N LEU A 40 -15.05 6.76 21.07
CA LEU A 40 -13.68 7.02 20.60
C LEU A 40 -12.62 6.59 21.62
N LEU A 41 -12.86 6.82 22.91
CA LEU A 41 -11.86 6.59 23.97
C LEU A 41 -11.91 5.14 24.50
N ASN A 42 -13.07 4.51 24.55
CA ASN A 42 -13.22 3.13 25.03
C ASN A 42 -12.72 2.14 23.96
N ARG A 43 -11.41 2.04 23.84
CA ARG A 43 -10.76 1.10 22.93
C ARG A 43 -10.03 0.04 23.72
N GLY A 44 -10.18 -1.22 23.27
CA GLY A 44 -9.41 -2.32 23.80
C GLY A 44 -7.92 -2.11 23.54
N GLY A 45 -7.06 -2.51 24.47
CA GLY A 45 -5.62 -2.45 24.27
C GLY A 45 -5.10 -3.53 23.31
N ILE A 46 -3.86 -3.95 23.48
CA ILE A 46 -3.22 -4.98 22.64
C ILE A 46 -4.08 -6.25 22.56
N SER A 47 -4.77 -6.61 23.66
CA SER A 47 -5.64 -7.81 23.71
C SER A 47 -6.78 -7.77 22.69
N SER A 48 -7.34 -6.60 22.37
CA SER A 48 -8.41 -6.46 21.38
C SER A 48 -7.94 -6.66 19.95
N MET A 49 -6.64 -6.48 19.71
CA MET A 49 -6.02 -6.62 18.39
C MET A 49 -5.48 -8.03 18.12
N TYR A 50 -5.63 -8.96 19.08
CA TYR A 50 -5.08 -10.31 18.96
C TYR A 50 -5.54 -11.03 17.69
N ASN A 51 -6.83 -11.00 17.38
CA ASN A 51 -7.38 -11.63 16.17
C ASN A 51 -6.81 -11.00 14.91
N VAL A 52 -6.68 -9.67 14.88
CA VAL A 52 -6.09 -8.94 13.76
C VAL A 52 -4.62 -9.35 13.57
N MET A 53 -3.85 -9.43 14.66
CA MET A 53 -2.44 -9.85 14.61
C MET A 53 -2.31 -11.29 14.09
N MET A 54 -3.17 -12.21 14.53
CA MET A 54 -3.15 -13.59 14.04
C MET A 54 -3.45 -13.67 12.55
N ILE A 55 -4.49 -12.96 12.07
CA ILE A 55 -4.80 -12.89 10.64
C ILE A 55 -3.61 -12.33 9.84
N MET A 56 -2.97 -11.27 10.34
CA MET A 56 -1.80 -10.68 9.68
C MET A 56 -0.64 -11.69 9.58
N ILE A 57 -0.33 -12.42 10.64
CA ILE A 57 0.75 -13.41 10.65
C ILE A 57 0.48 -14.51 9.62
N PHE A 58 -0.73 -15.07 9.60
CA PHE A 58 -1.10 -16.11 8.62
C PHE A 58 -1.11 -15.57 7.18
N ALA A 59 -1.65 -14.38 6.96
CA ALA A 59 -1.67 -13.75 5.65
C ALA A 59 -0.26 -13.47 5.11
N MET A 60 0.65 -12.98 5.96
CA MET A 60 2.06 -12.76 5.60
C MET A 60 2.77 -14.08 5.27
N GLY A 61 2.52 -15.13 6.08
CA GLY A 61 3.08 -16.47 5.83
C GLY A 61 2.63 -17.05 4.49
N LEU A 62 1.33 -16.96 4.19
CA LEU A 62 0.77 -17.41 2.92
C LEU A 62 1.35 -16.61 1.75
N GLY A 63 1.37 -15.28 1.85
CA GLY A 63 1.94 -14.41 0.82
C GLY A 63 3.39 -14.72 0.52
N ALA A 64 4.22 -14.91 1.56
CA ALA A 64 5.62 -15.28 1.40
C ALA A 64 5.81 -16.67 0.75
N ALA A 65 4.94 -17.63 1.05
CA ALA A 65 4.96 -18.96 0.42
C ALA A 65 4.65 -18.84 -1.08
N LEU A 66 3.61 -18.10 -1.46
CA LEU A 66 3.20 -17.89 -2.86
C LEU A 66 4.28 -17.15 -3.67
N ASP A 67 4.97 -16.17 -3.07
CA ASP A 67 6.10 -15.48 -3.69
C ASP A 67 7.26 -16.45 -3.98
N ARG A 68 7.64 -17.29 -3.00
CA ARG A 68 8.71 -18.30 -3.17
C ARG A 68 8.39 -19.35 -4.22
N MET A 69 7.11 -19.68 -4.39
CA MET A 69 6.66 -20.61 -5.44
C MET A 69 6.71 -20.00 -6.85
N GLY A 70 7.03 -18.71 -6.98
CA GLY A 70 7.09 -18.01 -8.27
C GLY A 70 5.73 -17.79 -8.93
N VAL A 71 4.63 -17.98 -8.21
CA VAL A 71 3.27 -17.84 -8.75
C VAL A 71 3.05 -16.44 -9.30
N LEU A 72 3.51 -15.43 -8.58
CA LEU A 72 3.37 -14.02 -8.98
C LEU A 72 4.14 -13.71 -10.26
N ALA A 73 5.40 -14.15 -10.37
CA ALA A 73 6.23 -13.95 -11.56
C ALA A 73 5.61 -14.61 -12.81
N ASN A 74 5.06 -15.80 -12.67
CA ASN A 74 4.43 -16.52 -13.78
C ASN A 74 3.13 -15.85 -14.25
N LEU A 75 2.28 -15.38 -13.33
CA LEU A 75 1.03 -14.67 -13.66
C LEU A 75 1.29 -13.36 -14.41
N ILE A 76 2.35 -12.65 -14.03
CA ILE A 76 2.63 -11.28 -14.49
C ILE A 76 3.49 -11.27 -15.76
N GLY A 77 4.31 -12.30 -15.99
CA GLY A 77 5.27 -12.33 -17.12
C GLY A 77 4.65 -12.12 -18.51
N GLY A 78 3.39 -12.57 -18.71
CA GLY A 78 2.65 -12.35 -19.95
C GLY A 78 2.19 -10.90 -20.19
N LEU A 79 1.95 -10.15 -19.12
CA LEU A 79 1.48 -8.76 -19.20
C LEU A 79 2.61 -7.80 -19.58
N ILE A 80 3.83 -8.08 -19.10
CA ILE A 80 5.02 -7.25 -19.31
C ILE A 80 5.41 -7.15 -20.79
N LYS A 81 5.29 -8.26 -21.52
CA LYS A 81 5.67 -8.33 -22.95
C LYS A 81 4.88 -7.40 -23.87
N LYS A 82 3.75 -6.85 -23.42
CA LYS A 82 2.85 -6.00 -24.22
C LYS A 82 3.05 -4.51 -23.97
N VAL A 83 4.04 -4.11 -23.17
CA VAL A 83 4.28 -2.72 -22.79
C VAL A 83 5.05 -1.98 -23.89
N ASN A 84 4.36 -1.05 -24.57
CA ASN A 84 4.93 -0.22 -25.64
C ASN A 84 4.60 1.29 -25.49
N SER A 85 4.07 1.70 -24.35
CA SER A 85 3.80 3.11 -24.05
C SER A 85 3.83 3.34 -22.54
N VAL A 86 4.08 4.58 -22.12
CA VAL A 86 4.08 4.95 -20.68
C VAL A 86 2.73 4.66 -20.03
N PHE A 87 1.63 4.95 -20.70
CA PHE A 87 0.29 4.64 -20.21
C PHE A 87 0.13 3.14 -19.92
N LYS A 88 0.56 2.27 -20.83
CA LYS A 88 0.52 0.82 -20.62
C LYS A 88 1.51 0.37 -19.54
N LEU A 89 2.68 1.00 -19.45
CA LEU A 89 3.68 0.72 -18.41
C LEU A 89 3.09 0.98 -17.03
N VAL A 90 2.52 2.18 -16.82
CA VAL A 90 1.85 2.55 -15.57
C VAL A 90 0.67 1.65 -15.28
N GLY A 91 -0.21 1.38 -16.26
CA GLY A 91 -1.36 0.50 -16.10
C GLY A 91 -0.98 -0.95 -15.72
N VAL A 92 0.05 -1.51 -16.35
CA VAL A 92 0.58 -2.83 -15.99
C VAL A 92 1.18 -2.81 -14.58
N THR A 93 1.92 -1.76 -14.22
CA THR A 93 2.47 -1.60 -12.87
C THR A 93 1.37 -1.57 -11.81
N MET A 94 0.29 -0.84 -12.06
CA MET A 94 -0.88 -0.80 -11.18
C MET A 94 -1.49 -2.19 -11.01
N LEU A 95 -1.72 -2.89 -12.12
CA LEU A 95 -2.29 -4.23 -12.10
C LEU A 95 -1.40 -5.22 -11.32
N VAL A 96 -0.09 -5.16 -11.57
CA VAL A 96 0.91 -5.96 -10.84
C VAL A 96 0.86 -5.66 -9.35
N SER A 97 0.77 -4.38 -8.97
CA SER A 97 0.70 -3.96 -7.58
C SER A 97 -0.57 -4.45 -6.89
N TYR A 98 -1.73 -4.35 -7.55
CA TYR A 98 -2.99 -4.89 -7.03
C TYR A 98 -2.96 -6.42 -6.88
N ILE A 99 -2.48 -7.15 -7.88
CA ILE A 99 -2.38 -8.62 -7.83
C ILE A 99 -1.44 -9.04 -6.70
N SER A 100 -0.26 -8.41 -6.61
CA SER A 100 0.73 -8.72 -5.59
C SER A 100 0.22 -8.40 -4.18
N GLY A 101 -0.49 -7.28 -4.01
CA GLY A 101 -1.12 -6.90 -2.74
C GLY A 101 -2.27 -7.83 -2.36
N ALA A 102 -3.10 -8.24 -3.33
CA ALA A 102 -4.20 -9.17 -3.11
C ALA A 102 -3.71 -10.54 -2.66
N ILE A 103 -2.70 -11.09 -3.33
CA ILE A 103 -2.13 -12.40 -3.03
C ILE A 103 -1.27 -12.35 -1.77
N GLY A 104 -0.43 -11.31 -1.64
CA GLY A 104 0.47 -11.12 -0.50
C GLY A 104 -0.21 -10.61 0.76
N CYS A 105 -1.47 -10.16 0.67
CA CYS A 105 -2.27 -9.64 1.77
C CYS A 105 -1.66 -8.44 2.53
N THR A 106 -0.55 -7.89 2.04
CA THR A 106 0.17 -6.77 2.67
C THR A 106 0.68 -5.77 1.63
N MET A 107 0.72 -4.49 2.00
CA MET A 107 1.32 -3.45 1.15
C MET A 107 2.82 -3.68 0.91
N SER A 108 3.54 -4.24 1.88
CA SER A 108 4.96 -4.56 1.73
C SER A 108 5.20 -5.55 0.59
N MET A 109 4.35 -6.58 0.45
CA MET A 109 4.43 -7.53 -0.66
C MET A 109 4.08 -6.86 -1.98
N ALA A 110 3.04 -6.02 -2.01
CA ALA A 110 2.70 -5.24 -3.20
C ALA A 110 3.92 -4.43 -3.69
N HIS A 111 4.61 -3.72 -2.81
CA HIS A 111 5.78 -2.92 -3.18
C HIS A 111 7.01 -3.75 -3.57
N VAL A 112 7.39 -4.73 -2.75
CA VAL A 112 8.60 -5.53 -2.99
C VAL A 112 8.49 -6.32 -4.29
N VAL A 113 7.37 -6.98 -4.53
CA VAL A 113 7.17 -7.79 -5.75
C VAL A 113 7.07 -6.89 -6.97
N THR A 114 6.24 -5.85 -6.92
CA THR A 114 6.10 -4.91 -8.03
C THR A 114 7.43 -4.22 -8.36
N GLY A 115 8.15 -3.75 -7.33
CA GLY A 115 9.47 -3.14 -7.52
C GLY A 115 10.45 -4.08 -8.19
N LYS A 116 10.57 -5.32 -7.72
CA LYS A 116 11.47 -6.32 -8.33
C LYS A 116 11.13 -6.62 -9.79
N LEU A 117 9.85 -6.74 -10.13
CA LEU A 117 9.42 -7.10 -11.47
C LEU A 117 9.44 -5.92 -12.44
N MET A 118 9.07 -4.73 -11.97
CA MET A 118 8.87 -3.57 -12.85
C MET A 118 10.11 -2.69 -12.96
N ALA A 119 10.99 -2.61 -11.97
CA ALA A 119 12.17 -1.75 -12.01
C ALA A 119 13.09 -2.02 -13.21
N PRO A 120 13.41 -3.27 -13.58
CA PRO A 120 14.20 -3.55 -14.78
C PRO A 120 13.53 -3.03 -16.05
N ILE A 121 12.19 -3.11 -16.13
CA ILE A 121 11.41 -2.68 -17.29
C ILE A 121 11.38 -1.15 -17.41
N TYR A 122 11.20 -0.44 -16.28
CA TYR A 122 11.28 1.01 -16.27
C TYR A 122 12.64 1.49 -16.75
N ARG A 123 13.72 0.83 -16.29
CA ARG A 123 15.08 1.12 -16.73
C ARG A 123 15.26 0.84 -18.23
N GLU A 124 14.86 -0.32 -18.71
CA GLU A 124 14.94 -0.68 -20.15
C GLU A 124 14.16 0.31 -21.04
N LYS A 125 12.99 0.75 -20.58
CA LYS A 125 12.14 1.69 -21.31
C LYS A 125 12.56 3.16 -21.15
N GLY A 126 13.58 3.45 -20.34
CA GLY A 126 14.07 4.81 -20.09
C GLY A 126 13.07 5.69 -19.37
N VAL A 127 12.29 5.13 -18.46
CA VAL A 127 11.34 5.87 -17.62
C VAL A 127 11.90 5.97 -16.20
N ASP A 128 11.88 7.18 -15.65
CA ASP A 128 12.46 7.48 -14.34
C ASP A 128 11.84 6.61 -13.23
N PRO A 129 12.65 6.01 -12.32
CA PRO A 129 12.19 5.23 -11.19
C PRO A 129 11.19 5.94 -10.26
N HIS A 130 11.19 7.29 -10.23
CA HIS A 130 10.20 8.05 -9.47
C HIS A 130 8.76 7.80 -9.95
N VAL A 131 8.57 7.57 -11.26
CA VAL A 131 7.26 7.22 -11.83
C VAL A 131 6.80 5.86 -11.31
N LEU A 132 7.72 4.88 -11.22
CA LEU A 132 7.44 3.57 -10.63
C LEU A 132 7.06 3.70 -9.15
N SER A 133 7.87 4.41 -8.37
CA SER A 133 7.65 4.60 -6.93
C SER A 133 6.27 5.23 -6.66
N ARG A 134 5.94 6.32 -7.38
CA ARG A 134 4.62 6.96 -7.27
C ARG A 134 3.50 5.98 -7.62
N THR A 135 3.61 5.26 -8.72
CA THR A 135 2.57 4.31 -9.14
C THR A 135 2.37 3.19 -8.13
N MET A 136 3.43 2.71 -7.50
CA MET A 136 3.34 1.71 -6.43
C MET A 136 2.63 2.25 -5.19
N GLU A 137 2.90 3.51 -4.80
CA GLU A 137 2.18 4.14 -3.69
C GLU A 137 0.70 4.36 -4.02
N ASP A 138 0.40 4.86 -5.23
CA ASP A 138 -0.97 5.13 -5.66
C ASP A 138 -1.86 3.87 -5.68
N CYS A 139 -1.28 2.69 -5.86
CA CYS A 139 -2.01 1.43 -5.98
C CYS A 139 -1.69 0.43 -4.89
N GLY A 140 -0.43 0.27 -4.50
CA GLY A 140 0.00 -0.71 -3.52
C GLY A 140 -0.39 -0.29 -2.09
N THR A 141 -0.16 0.97 -1.73
CA THR A 141 -0.51 1.48 -0.41
C THR A 141 -2.02 1.69 -0.29
N LEU A 142 -2.62 2.43 -1.23
CA LEU A 142 -4.05 2.76 -1.17
C LEU A 142 -4.93 1.57 -1.53
N GLY A 143 -4.50 0.73 -2.47
CA GLY A 143 -5.27 -0.42 -2.96
C GLY A 143 -5.51 -1.50 -1.93
N GLY A 144 -4.64 -1.63 -0.93
CA GLY A 144 -4.82 -2.61 0.14
C GLY A 144 -6.10 -2.41 0.95
N THR A 145 -6.60 -1.19 1.03
CA THR A 145 -7.87 -0.86 1.69
C THR A 145 -9.09 -1.42 0.94
N LEU A 146 -8.97 -1.59 -0.38
CA LEU A 146 -10.04 -2.09 -1.25
C LEU A 146 -10.24 -3.61 -1.22
N MET A 147 -9.38 -4.35 -0.50
CA MET A 147 -9.40 -5.81 -0.44
C MET A 147 -9.78 -6.25 0.97
N PRO A 148 -10.90 -6.95 1.20
CA PRO A 148 -11.40 -7.25 2.56
C PRO A 148 -10.47 -8.13 3.40
N TRP A 149 -9.63 -8.94 2.75
CA TRP A 149 -8.65 -9.81 3.42
C TRP A 149 -7.26 -9.18 3.58
N HIS A 150 -7.05 -7.99 3.03
CA HIS A 150 -5.77 -7.29 3.16
C HIS A 150 -5.59 -6.75 4.58
N THR A 151 -4.33 -6.72 5.07
CA THR A 151 -4.02 -6.28 6.44
C THR A 151 -4.54 -4.88 6.75
N ASN A 152 -4.56 -3.95 5.79
CA ASN A 152 -5.11 -2.61 5.97
C ASN A 152 -6.61 -2.64 6.24
N ALA A 153 -7.38 -3.40 5.45
CA ALA A 153 -8.83 -3.51 5.61
C ALA A 153 -9.20 -4.19 6.94
N VAL A 154 -8.48 -5.26 7.30
CA VAL A 154 -8.64 -5.96 8.58
C VAL A 154 -8.33 -5.02 9.76
N TYR A 155 -7.25 -4.24 9.64
CA TYR A 155 -6.86 -3.26 10.66
C TYR A 155 -7.91 -2.15 10.82
N PHE A 156 -8.42 -1.58 9.72
CA PHE A 156 -9.45 -0.54 9.79
C PHE A 156 -10.74 -1.08 10.40
N SER A 157 -11.23 -2.23 9.96
CA SER A 157 -12.43 -2.85 10.55
C SER A 157 -12.26 -3.12 12.03
N GLY A 158 -11.11 -3.68 12.44
CA GLY A 158 -10.81 -3.96 13.84
C GLY A 158 -10.67 -2.70 14.71
N THR A 159 -10.03 -1.65 14.16
CA THR A 159 -9.77 -0.41 14.91
C THR A 159 -11.00 0.49 14.98
N LEU A 160 -11.71 0.65 13.87
CA LEU A 160 -12.90 1.52 13.80
C LEU A 160 -14.16 0.83 14.34
N GLY A 161 -14.15 -0.51 14.41
CA GLY A 161 -15.32 -1.30 14.82
C GLY A 161 -16.45 -1.21 13.79
N VAL A 162 -16.12 -1.11 12.50
CA VAL A 162 -17.06 -1.05 11.37
C VAL A 162 -16.80 -2.22 10.43
N LEU A 163 -17.83 -2.69 9.76
CA LEU A 163 -17.69 -3.73 8.76
C LEU A 163 -17.07 -3.19 7.47
N TYR A 164 -16.37 -4.04 6.72
CA TYR A 164 -15.78 -3.68 5.45
C TYR A 164 -16.76 -2.98 4.50
N GLY A 165 -17.98 -3.51 4.33
CA GLY A 165 -19.01 -2.94 3.46
C GLY A 165 -19.50 -1.55 3.88
N GLU A 166 -19.34 -1.17 5.13
CA GLU A 166 -19.81 0.11 5.66
C GLU A 166 -18.84 1.25 5.34
N TYR A 167 -17.53 0.99 5.36
CA TYR A 167 -16.55 2.03 5.09
C TYR A 167 -16.09 2.12 3.63
N ILE A 168 -16.15 1.01 2.88
CA ILE A 168 -15.61 0.94 1.52
C ILE A 168 -16.20 1.99 0.56
N PRO A 169 -17.49 2.37 0.60
CA PRO A 169 -18.02 3.43 -0.25
C PRO A 169 -17.41 4.81 0.00
N TRP A 170 -16.80 5.01 1.18
CA TRP A 170 -16.29 6.30 1.64
C TRP A 170 -14.79 6.50 1.43
N VAL A 171 -14.08 5.47 0.96
CA VAL A 171 -12.62 5.57 0.71
C VAL A 171 -12.31 6.17 -0.67
N PHE A 172 -12.87 7.33 -0.95
CA PHE A 172 -12.77 8.02 -2.26
C PHE A 172 -11.34 8.14 -2.76
N LEU A 173 -10.38 8.38 -1.86
CA LEU A 173 -8.97 8.53 -2.21
C LEU A 173 -8.42 7.26 -2.89
N CYS A 174 -8.81 6.08 -2.40
CA CYS A 174 -8.37 4.81 -2.95
C CYS A 174 -8.90 4.52 -4.37
N TYR A 175 -9.98 5.18 -4.78
CA TYR A 175 -10.53 5.09 -6.13
C TYR A 175 -9.98 6.19 -7.04
N ILE A 176 -9.97 7.43 -6.55
CA ILE A 176 -9.63 8.61 -7.35
C ILE A 176 -8.15 8.64 -7.71
N VAL A 177 -7.25 8.35 -6.77
CA VAL A 177 -5.80 8.48 -6.99
C VAL A 177 -5.29 7.56 -8.10
N PRO A 178 -5.64 6.26 -8.17
CA PRO A 178 -5.23 5.41 -9.30
C PRO A 178 -5.75 5.92 -10.65
N ILE A 179 -6.98 6.44 -10.69
CA ILE A 179 -7.56 7.01 -11.92
C ILE A 179 -6.76 8.25 -12.34
N LEU A 180 -6.47 9.17 -11.41
CA LEU A 180 -5.66 10.35 -11.68
C LEU A 180 -4.26 9.99 -12.16
N SER A 181 -3.64 8.98 -11.58
CA SER A 181 -2.31 8.50 -11.97
C SER A 181 -2.33 7.94 -13.41
N LEU A 182 -3.39 7.21 -13.80
CA LEU A 182 -3.57 6.76 -15.19
C LEU A 182 -3.79 7.94 -16.16
N ILE A 183 -4.59 8.92 -15.78
CA ILE A 183 -4.80 10.13 -16.58
C ILE A 183 -3.49 10.89 -16.75
N ALA A 184 -2.73 11.08 -15.66
CA ALA A 184 -1.42 11.71 -15.69
C ALA A 184 -0.45 10.98 -16.64
N ALA A 185 -0.44 9.65 -16.63
CA ALA A 185 0.35 8.85 -17.56
C ALA A 185 -0.11 8.98 -19.02
N ALA A 186 -1.42 9.11 -19.26
CA ALA A 186 -1.99 9.29 -20.61
C ALA A 186 -1.61 10.65 -21.21
N VAL A 187 -1.69 11.72 -20.40
CA VAL A 187 -1.34 13.09 -20.79
C VAL A 187 0.18 13.31 -20.81
N GLY A 188 0.95 12.47 -20.13
CA GLY A 188 2.40 12.62 -19.95
C GLY A 188 2.76 13.64 -18.86
N PHE A 189 1.84 13.93 -17.95
CA PHE A 189 2.08 14.84 -16.82
C PHE A 189 2.94 14.16 -15.75
N ALA A 190 3.97 14.88 -15.29
CA ALA A 190 4.91 14.39 -14.26
C ALA A 190 5.54 13.03 -14.60
N ILE A 191 5.81 12.80 -15.89
CA ILE A 191 6.58 11.67 -16.39
C ILE A 191 7.97 12.18 -16.78
N TRP A 192 8.98 11.61 -16.17
CA TRP A 192 10.37 11.92 -16.48
C TRP A 192 11.02 10.73 -17.17
N TYR A 193 12.00 11.02 -18.00
CA TYR A 193 12.74 10.03 -18.76
C TYR A 193 14.20 10.08 -18.38
N VAL A 194 14.85 8.93 -18.39
CA VAL A 194 16.27 8.75 -18.04
C VAL A 194 16.95 7.86 -19.04
N ASP A 195 18.23 8.08 -19.23
CA ASP A 195 19.09 7.19 -20.00
C ASP A 195 19.26 5.87 -19.23
N PRO A 196 19.00 4.71 -19.86
CA PRO A 196 19.15 3.40 -19.22
C PRO A 196 20.57 3.09 -18.73
N GLU A 197 21.61 3.68 -19.33
CA GLU A 197 23.01 3.41 -19.00
C GLU A 197 23.55 4.38 -17.95
N THR A 198 23.34 5.69 -18.16
CA THR A 198 23.89 6.73 -17.28
C THR A 198 22.95 7.09 -16.13
N GLY A 199 21.65 6.90 -16.29
CA GLY A 199 20.63 7.32 -15.31
C GLY A 199 20.37 8.82 -15.32
N GLU A 200 20.97 9.58 -16.25
CA GLU A 200 20.72 11.00 -16.40
C GLU A 200 19.37 11.29 -17.06
N ARG A 201 18.77 12.43 -16.73
CA ARG A 201 17.51 12.82 -17.34
C ARG A 201 17.68 13.20 -18.79
N ILE A 202 16.83 12.63 -19.65
CA ILE A 202 16.84 12.87 -21.08
C ILE A 202 15.49 13.43 -21.55
N PRO A 203 15.45 14.12 -22.72
CA PRO A 203 14.21 14.53 -23.36
C PRO A 203 13.35 13.33 -23.73
N LYS A 204 12.02 13.54 -23.76
CA LYS A 204 11.03 12.48 -24.09
C LYS A 204 11.30 11.82 -25.44
N GLU A 205 11.77 12.58 -26.41
CA GLU A 205 12.03 12.14 -27.78
C GLU A 205 13.18 11.12 -27.84
N GLU A 206 14.13 11.22 -26.93
CA GLU A 206 15.31 10.36 -26.85
C GLU A 206 15.04 9.06 -26.08
N ALA A 207 13.99 9.01 -25.30
CA ALA A 207 13.67 7.86 -24.46
C ALA A 207 13.36 6.59 -25.30
N PRO A 208 13.89 5.41 -24.91
CA PRO A 208 13.69 4.15 -25.63
C PRO A 208 12.22 3.83 -25.89
N ILE A 209 11.35 4.05 -24.91
CA ILE A 209 9.91 3.81 -25.04
C ILE A 209 9.24 4.67 -26.12
N THR A 210 9.75 5.87 -26.35
CA THR A 210 9.23 6.77 -27.40
C THR A 210 9.73 6.34 -28.76
N LYS A 211 11.01 5.98 -28.90
CA LYS A 211 11.62 5.47 -30.13
C LYS A 211 10.96 4.16 -30.58
N GLU A 212 10.69 3.25 -29.65
CA GLU A 212 10.01 1.98 -29.95
C GLU A 212 8.58 2.21 -30.49
N ARG A 213 7.88 3.23 -30.00
CA ARG A 213 6.56 3.59 -30.47
C ARG A 213 6.58 4.21 -31.88
N LEU A 214 7.57 5.07 -32.15
CA LEU A 214 7.74 5.72 -33.45
C LEU A 214 8.23 4.76 -34.54
N GLY A 215 9.05 3.76 -34.20
CA GLY A 215 9.53 2.75 -35.14
C GLY A 215 8.50 1.68 -35.51
N LYS A 216 7.30 1.71 -34.94
CA LYS A 216 6.16 0.81 -35.25
C LYS A 216 5.06 1.49 -36.08
N ILE A 217 5.26 2.75 -36.47
CA ILE A 217 4.43 3.51 -37.44
C ILE A 217 5.14 3.51 -38.77
#